data_c3ded8dc26cfd559438179cde543adc1
#
_entry.id   c3ded8dc26cfd559438179cde543adc1
#
_cell.length_a   1.000
_cell.length_b   1.000
_cell.length_c   1.000
_cell.angle_alpha   90.00
_cell.angle_beta   90.00
_cell.angle_gamma   90.00
#
_symmetry.space_group_name_H-M   'P 1'
#
loop_
_entity.id
_entity.type
_entity.pdbx_description
1 polymer ?
#
loop_
_entity_poly.entity_id
_entity_poly.type
_entity_poly.pdbx_seq_one_letter_code
_entity_poly.pdbx_strand_id
1 'polypeptide(L)'
;MKKIPISREEVKCIIKQKIILYGPIFINKSNNFQHVKDFEDLVRTVVTMCNGDEQERLREMEDWIVKNEGTWVLAEGFNSFLGNVLHKADWPSDARVAMLRLLAYGAEQDDIVLILHMDRKDHLVMNYAQQFDRLPIREQESLAMLVGIIL
;
A
#
# COMPACT_ATOMS: atom_id res chain seq x y z
N MET A 1 16.85 6.26 12.30
CA MET A 1 16.32 7.46 12.99
C MET A 1 14.91 7.74 12.50
N LYS A 2 13.96 7.76 13.40
CA LYS A 2 12.58 8.08 13.02
C LYS A 2 12.49 9.57 12.73
N LYS A 3 12.08 9.91 11.52
CA LYS A 3 11.72 11.29 11.21
C LYS A 3 10.45 11.63 11.99
N ILE A 4 10.37 12.86 12.50
CA ILE A 4 9.12 13.35 13.04
C ILE A 4 8.17 13.47 11.84
N PRO A 5 7.10 12.67 11.78
CA PRO A 5 6.20 12.75 10.65
C PRO A 5 5.43 14.08 10.70
N ILE A 6 5.16 14.64 9.55
CA ILE A 6 4.16 15.69 9.44
C ILE A 6 2.83 15.13 9.93
N SER A 7 1.94 15.98 10.37
CA SER A 7 0.66 15.54 10.92
C SER A 7 -0.16 14.84 9.83
N ARG A 8 -1.08 13.98 10.28
CA ARG A 8 -2.02 13.33 9.37
C ARG A 8 -2.83 14.35 8.56
N GLU A 9 -3.20 15.45 9.19
CA GLU A 9 -3.95 16.52 8.53
C GLU A 9 -3.13 17.23 7.45
N GLU A 10 -1.85 17.43 7.69
CA GLU A 10 -0.95 18.02 6.70
C GLU A 10 -0.79 17.10 5.48
N VAL A 11 -0.62 15.80 5.71
CA VAL A 11 -0.56 14.81 4.63
C VAL A 11 -1.86 14.81 3.84
N LYS A 12 -3.00 14.83 4.53
CA LYS A 12 -4.31 14.95 3.89
C LYS A 12 -4.37 16.15 2.96
N CYS A 13 -3.95 17.29 3.45
CA CYS A 13 -4.01 18.55 2.71
C CYS A 13 -3.15 18.46 1.43
N ILE A 14 -1.92 18.00 1.57
CA ILE A 14 -0.99 17.86 0.44
C ILE A 14 -1.57 16.91 -0.61
N ILE A 15 -2.04 15.75 -0.18
CA ILE A 15 -2.56 14.74 -1.10
C ILE A 15 -3.86 15.17 -1.76
N LYS A 16 -4.75 15.83 -1.02
CA LYS A 16 -5.97 16.39 -1.60
C LYS A 16 -5.68 17.40 -2.71
N GLN A 17 -4.68 18.25 -2.52
CA GLN A 17 -4.27 19.20 -3.56
C GLN A 17 -3.79 18.46 -4.81
N LYS A 18 -3.01 17.40 -4.63
CA LYS A 18 -2.53 16.59 -5.75
C LYS A 18 -3.66 15.83 -6.45
N ILE A 19 -4.60 15.30 -5.68
CA ILE A 19 -5.79 14.65 -6.22
C ILE A 19 -6.57 15.57 -7.16
N ILE A 20 -6.74 16.83 -6.78
CA ILE A 20 -7.40 17.82 -7.61
C ILE A 20 -6.66 17.99 -8.94
N LEU A 21 -5.32 17.99 -8.90
CA LEU A 21 -4.51 18.13 -10.10
C LEU A 21 -4.59 16.91 -11.03
N TYR A 22 -4.66 15.72 -10.46
CA TYR A 22 -4.69 14.48 -11.24
C TYR A 22 -6.10 14.09 -11.71
N GLY A 23 -7.14 14.74 -11.15
CA GLY A 23 -8.52 14.39 -11.47
C GLY A 23 -8.96 13.05 -10.88
N PRO A 24 -10.08 12.50 -11.33
CA PRO A 24 -10.63 11.26 -10.80
C PRO A 24 -9.86 10.04 -11.32
N ILE A 25 -8.59 9.92 -10.91
CA ILE A 25 -7.74 8.80 -11.28
C ILE A 25 -8.26 7.49 -10.71
N PHE A 26 -9.20 7.60 -9.81
CA PHE A 26 -9.21 6.70 -8.74
C PHE A 26 -10.07 5.54 -8.87
N ILE A 27 -11.04 5.51 -9.55
CA ILE A 27 -11.97 4.50 -9.15
C ILE A 27 -12.60 3.93 -10.37
N ASN A 28 -11.95 2.99 -10.94
CA ASN A 28 -12.65 2.07 -11.79
C ASN A 28 -13.18 0.93 -10.92
N LYS A 29 -14.24 1.19 -10.17
CA LYS A 29 -14.93 0.17 -9.37
C LYS A 29 -15.52 -0.95 -10.21
N SER A 30 -15.48 -0.82 -11.52
CA SER A 30 -16.06 -1.82 -12.43
C SER A 30 -15.13 -2.98 -12.71
N ASN A 31 -13.84 -2.91 -12.32
CA ASN A 31 -12.92 -4.00 -12.56
C ASN A 31 -12.79 -4.88 -11.32
N ASN A 32 -13.68 -5.87 -11.23
CA ASN A 32 -13.77 -6.78 -10.07
C ASN A 32 -12.53 -7.64 -9.85
N PHE A 33 -11.62 -7.70 -10.81
CA PHE A 33 -10.44 -8.56 -10.76
C PHE A 33 -9.13 -7.78 -10.69
N GLN A 34 -9.20 -6.47 -10.53
CA GLN A 34 -8.00 -5.64 -10.52
C GLN A 34 -7.08 -6.01 -9.34
N HIS A 35 -7.66 -6.30 -8.18
CA HIS A 35 -6.89 -6.69 -7.00
C HIS A 35 -6.12 -8.01 -7.21
N VAL A 36 -6.70 -8.97 -7.93
CA VAL A 36 -6.02 -10.22 -8.26
C VAL A 36 -4.82 -9.94 -9.17
N LYS A 37 -5.02 -9.12 -10.17
CA LYS A 37 -3.94 -8.72 -11.09
C LYS A 37 -2.84 -7.96 -10.37
N ASP A 38 -3.21 -7.05 -9.47
CA ASP A 38 -2.24 -6.31 -8.67
C ASP A 38 -1.42 -7.25 -7.79
N PHE A 39 -2.05 -8.27 -7.22
CA PHE A 39 -1.34 -9.28 -6.43
C PHE A 39 -0.38 -10.10 -7.30
N GLU A 40 -0.81 -10.54 -8.46
CA GLU A 40 0.06 -11.26 -9.39
C GLU A 40 1.27 -10.42 -9.81
N ASP A 41 1.05 -9.13 -10.05
CA ASP A 41 2.13 -8.19 -10.37
C ASP A 41 3.11 -8.06 -9.20
N LEU A 42 2.60 -7.98 -7.98
CA LEU A 42 3.44 -7.93 -6.79
C LEU A 42 4.30 -9.18 -6.67
N VAL A 43 3.70 -10.36 -6.76
CA VAL A 43 4.41 -11.62 -6.65
C VAL A 43 5.50 -11.72 -7.71
N ARG A 44 5.16 -11.47 -8.96
CA ARG A 44 6.12 -11.52 -10.06
C ARG A 44 7.31 -10.61 -9.82
N THR A 45 7.07 -9.47 -9.22
CA THR A 45 8.09 -8.44 -9.02
C THR A 45 9.02 -8.78 -7.86
N VAL A 46 8.50 -9.36 -6.78
CA VAL A 46 9.25 -9.48 -5.52
C VAL A 46 9.60 -10.91 -5.13
N VAL A 47 9.06 -11.93 -5.77
CA VAL A 47 9.21 -13.32 -5.32
C VAL A 47 10.67 -13.73 -5.19
N THR A 48 11.54 -13.28 -6.07
CA THR A 48 12.97 -13.60 -6.04
C THR A 48 13.73 -12.83 -4.96
N MET A 49 13.14 -11.78 -4.43
CA MET A 49 13.75 -10.92 -3.42
C MET A 49 13.28 -11.26 -2.00
N CYS A 50 12.21 -12.04 -1.87
CA CYS A 50 11.60 -12.36 -0.59
C CYS A 50 12.36 -13.45 0.14
N ASN A 51 12.55 -13.26 1.44
CA ASN A 51 12.98 -14.36 2.34
C ASN A 51 11.79 -15.28 2.66
N GLY A 52 12.02 -16.29 3.49
CA GLY A 52 10.99 -17.27 3.84
C GLY A 52 9.77 -16.65 4.53
N ASP A 53 9.99 -15.72 5.44
CA ASP A 53 8.90 -15.04 6.15
C ASP A 53 8.08 -14.18 5.19
N GLU A 54 8.73 -13.48 4.29
CA GLU A 54 8.06 -12.64 3.31
C GLU A 54 7.26 -13.48 2.31
N GLN A 55 7.77 -14.64 1.92
CA GLN A 55 7.03 -15.58 1.08
C GLN A 55 5.77 -16.07 1.79
N GLU A 56 5.85 -16.28 3.10
CA GLU A 56 4.68 -16.66 3.89
C GLU A 56 3.64 -15.54 3.92
N ARG A 57 4.09 -14.28 4.01
CA ARG A 57 3.16 -13.14 3.92
C ARG A 57 2.47 -13.09 2.56
N LEU A 58 3.20 -13.40 1.50
CA LEU A 58 2.59 -13.48 0.16
C LEU A 58 1.53 -14.57 0.08
N ARG A 59 1.75 -15.74 0.71
CA ARG A 59 0.75 -16.80 0.74
C ARG A 59 -0.51 -16.40 1.51
N GLU A 60 -0.35 -15.72 2.63
CA GLU A 60 -1.47 -15.21 3.41
C GLU A 60 -2.29 -14.19 2.59
N MET A 61 -1.59 -13.33 1.87
CA MET A 61 -2.25 -12.38 0.98
C MET A 61 -2.99 -13.09 -0.16
N GLU A 62 -2.39 -14.13 -0.72
CA GLU A 62 -3.04 -14.93 -1.77
C GLU A 62 -4.35 -15.53 -1.29
N ASP A 63 -4.35 -16.13 -0.10
CA ASP A 63 -5.56 -16.73 0.47
C ASP A 63 -6.67 -15.71 0.58
N TRP A 64 -6.36 -14.51 1.05
CA TRP A 64 -7.36 -13.47 1.23
C TRP A 64 -7.77 -12.79 -0.09
N ILE A 65 -6.80 -12.45 -0.94
CA ILE A 65 -7.06 -11.66 -2.15
C ILE A 65 -7.60 -12.52 -3.29
N VAL A 66 -6.98 -13.67 -3.52
CA VAL A 66 -7.30 -14.52 -4.68
C VAL A 66 -8.36 -15.54 -4.34
N LYS A 67 -8.19 -16.25 -3.22
CA LYS A 67 -9.09 -17.32 -2.82
C LYS A 67 -10.27 -16.85 -2.00
N ASN A 68 -10.22 -15.61 -1.53
CA ASN A 68 -11.26 -15.02 -0.67
C ASN A 68 -11.49 -15.84 0.60
N GLU A 69 -10.41 -16.38 1.16
CA GLU A 69 -10.42 -17.19 2.37
C GLU A 69 -9.74 -16.46 3.52
N GLY A 70 -10.25 -16.64 4.73
CA GLY A 70 -9.68 -16.07 5.94
C GLY A 70 -9.83 -14.56 6.02
N THR A 71 -9.00 -13.96 6.84
CA THR A 71 -8.92 -12.51 7.00
C THR A 71 -7.50 -12.04 6.77
N TRP A 72 -7.35 -10.90 6.16
CA TRP A 72 -6.04 -10.26 6.01
C TRP A 72 -5.64 -9.71 7.38
N VAL A 73 -4.90 -10.50 8.13
CA VAL A 73 -4.39 -10.09 9.43
C VAL A 73 -3.04 -9.41 9.21
N LEU A 74 -3.00 -8.12 9.52
CA LEU A 74 -1.77 -7.35 9.43
C LEU A 74 -0.91 -7.64 10.67
N ALA A 75 -0.25 -8.78 10.63
CA ALA A 75 0.67 -9.19 11.68
C ALA A 75 1.98 -8.41 11.60
N GLU A 76 2.78 -8.50 12.65
CA GLU A 76 4.08 -7.83 12.73
C GLU A 76 4.99 -8.18 11.53
N GLY A 77 4.95 -9.44 11.10
CA GLY A 77 5.70 -9.86 9.92
C GLY A 77 5.27 -9.16 8.64
N PHE A 78 4.00 -8.81 8.53
CA PHE A 78 3.51 -8.03 7.41
C PHE A 78 4.06 -6.61 7.44
N ASN A 79 4.18 -5.99 8.62
CA ASN A 79 4.77 -4.66 8.74
C ASN A 79 6.22 -4.65 8.24
N SER A 80 6.99 -5.66 8.58
CA SER A 80 8.37 -5.78 8.08
C SER A 80 8.41 -5.91 6.56
N PHE A 81 7.54 -6.71 6.00
CA PHE A 81 7.42 -6.88 4.56
C PHE A 81 7.01 -5.57 3.88
N LEU A 82 6.00 -4.91 4.42
CA LEU A 82 5.54 -3.62 3.89
C LEU A 82 6.66 -2.57 3.94
N GLY A 83 7.40 -2.52 5.04
CA GLY A 83 8.54 -1.62 5.18
C GLY A 83 9.60 -1.86 4.11
N ASN A 84 9.89 -3.12 3.82
CA ASN A 84 10.84 -3.46 2.76
C ASN A 84 10.34 -3.00 1.39
N VAL A 85 9.09 -3.25 1.07
CA VAL A 85 8.52 -2.85 -0.22
C VAL A 85 8.54 -1.34 -0.39
N LEU A 86 8.14 -0.59 0.63
CA LEU A 86 7.98 0.86 0.52
C LEU A 86 9.29 1.63 0.68
N HIS A 87 10.24 1.13 1.48
CA HIS A 87 11.38 1.95 1.90
C HIS A 87 12.73 1.46 1.44
N LYS A 88 12.87 0.23 0.95
CA LYS A 88 14.14 -0.23 0.41
C LYS A 88 14.31 0.22 -1.03
N ALA A 89 15.37 0.96 -1.29
CA ALA A 89 15.64 1.55 -2.61
C ALA A 89 15.87 0.51 -3.71
N ASP A 90 16.36 -0.67 -3.35
CA ASP A 90 16.64 -1.75 -4.30
C ASP A 90 15.40 -2.56 -4.69
N TRP A 91 14.27 -2.34 -4.03
CA TRP A 91 13.03 -2.98 -4.41
C TRP A 91 12.34 -2.17 -5.51
N PRO A 92 11.75 -2.84 -6.52
CA PRO A 92 11.24 -2.14 -7.70
C PRO A 92 10.04 -1.23 -7.43
N SER A 93 9.94 -0.16 -8.21
CA SER A 93 8.78 0.74 -8.17
C SER A 93 7.47 0.01 -8.43
N ASP A 94 7.47 -0.95 -9.35
CA ASP A 94 6.26 -1.73 -9.65
C ASP A 94 5.74 -2.49 -8.43
N ALA A 95 6.63 -2.95 -7.55
CA ALA A 95 6.23 -3.57 -6.29
C ALA A 95 5.53 -2.57 -5.36
N ARG A 96 6.04 -1.35 -5.27
CA ARG A 96 5.41 -0.30 -4.47
C ARG A 96 4.03 0.06 -5.00
N VAL A 97 3.91 0.21 -6.31
CA VAL A 97 2.62 0.49 -6.95
C VAL A 97 1.60 -0.63 -6.63
N ALA A 98 1.99 -1.88 -6.84
CA ALA A 98 1.12 -3.02 -6.58
C ALA A 98 0.72 -3.11 -5.10
N MET A 99 1.68 -2.93 -4.19
CA MET A 99 1.41 -2.97 -2.75
C MET A 99 0.44 -1.86 -2.32
N LEU A 100 0.64 -0.65 -2.79
CA LEU A 100 -0.24 0.48 -2.45
C LEU A 100 -1.67 0.22 -2.95
N ARG A 101 -1.81 -0.33 -4.14
CA ARG A 101 -3.13 -0.66 -4.69
C ARG A 101 -3.81 -1.77 -3.90
N LEU A 102 -3.05 -2.76 -3.43
CA LEU A 102 -3.59 -3.83 -2.58
C LEU A 102 -4.01 -3.32 -1.21
N LEU A 103 -3.24 -2.40 -0.63
CA LEU A 103 -3.64 -1.75 0.63
C LEU A 103 -4.94 -0.96 0.44
N ALA A 104 -5.09 -0.28 -0.69
CA ALA A 104 -6.32 0.45 -1.01
C ALA A 104 -7.51 -0.51 -1.15
N TYR A 105 -7.30 -1.65 -1.79
CA TYR A 105 -8.34 -2.68 -1.88
C TYR A 105 -8.75 -3.18 -0.49
N GLY A 106 -7.76 -3.48 0.37
CA GLY A 106 -8.03 -3.90 1.74
C GLY A 106 -8.81 -2.85 2.52
N ALA A 107 -8.46 -1.59 2.35
CA ALA A 107 -9.16 -0.48 3.01
C ALA A 107 -10.62 -0.39 2.57
N GLU A 108 -10.92 -0.65 1.30
CA GLU A 108 -12.30 -0.68 0.79
C GLU A 108 -13.12 -1.84 1.35
N GLN A 109 -12.47 -2.92 1.79
CA GLN A 109 -13.13 -4.10 2.33
C GLN A 109 -13.28 -4.06 3.86
N ASP A 110 -13.37 -2.87 4.43
CA ASP A 110 -13.51 -2.65 5.89
C ASP A 110 -12.27 -2.97 6.72
N ASP A 111 -11.12 -3.21 6.09
CA ASP A 111 -9.85 -3.41 6.80
C ASP A 111 -9.13 -2.10 7.11
N ILE A 112 -9.82 -0.99 6.93
CA ILE A 112 -9.28 0.35 7.13
C ILE A 112 -8.71 0.55 8.53
N VAL A 113 -9.39 -0.02 9.53
CA VAL A 113 -8.97 0.09 10.94
C VAL A 113 -7.63 -0.61 11.15
N LEU A 114 -7.44 -1.75 10.51
CA LEU A 114 -6.20 -2.51 10.62
C LEU A 114 -5.04 -1.75 9.97
N ILE A 115 -5.26 -1.16 8.82
CA ILE A 115 -4.24 -0.36 8.13
C ILE A 115 -3.86 0.87 8.96
N LEU A 116 -4.86 1.55 9.52
CA LEU A 116 -4.62 2.70 10.40
C LEU A 116 -3.89 2.31 11.67
N HIS A 117 -4.25 1.17 12.25
CA HIS A 117 -3.62 0.66 13.46
C HIS A 117 -2.16 0.29 13.20
N MET A 118 -1.89 -0.38 12.10
CA MET A 118 -0.54 -0.73 11.68
C MET A 118 0.34 0.52 11.55
N ASP A 119 -0.19 1.57 10.94
CA ASP A 119 0.58 2.78 10.68
C ASP A 119 0.81 3.61 11.94
N ARG A 120 0.03 3.40 13.00
CA ARG A 120 0.20 4.12 14.26
C ARG A 120 1.56 3.88 14.91
N LYS A 121 2.07 2.65 14.81
CA LYS A 121 3.31 2.25 15.47
C LYS A 121 4.53 2.66 14.67
N ASP A 122 4.57 2.31 13.40
CA ASP A 122 5.77 2.42 12.59
C ASP A 122 5.73 3.55 11.57
N HIS A 123 4.57 4.14 11.35
CA HIS A 123 4.35 5.23 10.39
C HIS A 123 4.89 4.92 8.99
N LEU A 124 4.76 3.67 8.55
CA LEU A 124 5.32 3.23 7.27
C LEU A 124 4.71 3.97 6.09
N VAL A 125 3.37 4.01 6.04
CA VAL A 125 2.66 4.68 4.97
C VAL A 125 2.81 6.20 5.08
N MET A 126 2.74 6.73 6.30
CA MET A 126 2.87 8.16 6.53
C MET A 126 4.26 8.68 6.18
N ASN A 127 5.30 7.95 6.56
CA ASN A 127 6.67 8.33 6.20
C ASN A 127 6.89 8.26 4.69
N TYR A 128 6.30 7.26 4.04
CA TYR A 128 6.34 7.17 2.59
C TYR A 128 5.59 8.34 1.94
N ALA A 129 4.43 8.70 2.49
CA ALA A 129 3.61 9.79 1.99
C ALA A 129 4.30 11.16 2.09
N GLN A 130 5.18 11.35 3.05
CA GLN A 130 5.96 12.60 3.17
C GLN A 130 6.83 12.87 1.96
N GLN A 131 7.18 11.84 1.22
CA GLN A 131 8.02 11.94 0.02
C GLN A 131 7.21 12.08 -1.26
N PHE A 132 5.92 12.35 -1.16
CA PHE A 132 4.96 12.32 -2.26
C PHE A 132 5.50 13.03 -3.51
N ASP A 133 6.00 14.24 -3.35
CA ASP A 133 6.47 15.05 -4.48
C ASP A 133 7.70 14.47 -5.19
N ARG A 134 8.42 13.58 -4.53
CA ARG A 134 9.63 12.95 -5.07
C ARG A 134 9.37 11.58 -5.69
N LEU A 135 8.18 11.05 -5.51
CA LEU A 135 7.84 9.71 -5.99
C LEU A 135 7.56 9.73 -7.50
N PRO A 136 7.83 8.62 -8.19
CA PRO A 136 7.36 8.47 -9.57
C PRO A 136 5.84 8.63 -9.65
N ILE A 137 5.35 9.08 -10.78
CA ILE A 137 3.94 9.40 -11.01
C ILE A 137 3.02 8.21 -10.63
N ARG A 138 3.38 7.00 -11.02
CA ARG A 138 2.54 5.83 -10.72
C ARG A 138 2.44 5.55 -9.23
N GLU A 139 3.53 5.77 -8.49
CA GLU A 139 3.52 5.65 -7.03
C GLU A 139 2.68 6.76 -6.41
N GLN A 140 2.76 7.98 -6.92
CA GLN A 140 1.92 9.08 -6.46
C GLN A 140 0.44 8.77 -6.63
N GLU A 141 0.06 8.26 -7.80
CA GLU A 141 -1.33 7.90 -8.09
C GLU A 141 -1.83 6.81 -7.14
N SER A 142 -1.03 5.77 -6.94
CA SER A 142 -1.41 4.65 -6.07
C SER A 142 -1.51 5.08 -4.61
N LEU A 143 -0.58 5.91 -4.15
CA LEU A 143 -0.61 6.45 -2.79
C LEU A 143 -1.82 7.36 -2.59
N ALA A 144 -2.11 8.21 -3.56
CA ALA A 144 -3.29 9.09 -3.51
C ALA A 144 -4.58 8.29 -3.43
N MET A 145 -4.66 7.17 -4.16
CA MET A 145 -5.80 6.27 -4.11
C MET A 145 -5.99 5.69 -2.70
N LEU A 146 -4.91 5.18 -2.11
CA LEU A 146 -4.96 4.64 -0.74
C LEU A 146 -5.40 5.70 0.25
N VAL A 147 -4.77 6.87 0.22
CA VAL A 147 -5.07 7.95 1.16
C VAL A 147 -6.51 8.46 0.98
N GLY A 148 -6.98 8.52 -0.25
CA GLY A 148 -8.37 8.92 -0.55
C GLY A 148 -9.41 7.98 0.06
N ILE A 149 -9.05 6.69 0.22
CA ILE A 149 -9.94 5.71 0.84
C ILE A 149 -9.89 5.78 2.36
N ILE A 150 -8.69 5.89 2.96
CA ILE A 150 -8.53 5.85 4.41
C ILE A 150 -8.75 7.19 5.11
N LEU A 151 -8.88 8.25 4.37
CA LEU A 151 -9.16 9.58 4.87
C LEU A 151 -10.53 10.04 4.40
#